data_e2b8af8dbf30c9ebd7c12b28f6597bfc
#
_entry.id   e2b8af8dbf30c9ebd7c12b28f6597bfc
#
_cell.length_a   1.000
_cell.length_b   1.000
_cell.length_c   1.000
_cell.angle_alpha   90.00
_cell.angle_beta   90.00
_cell.angle_gamma   90.00
#
_symmetry.space_group_name_H-M   'P 1'
#
loop_
_entity.id
_entity.type
_entity.pdbx_description
1 polymer ?
#
loop_
_entity_poly.entity_id
_entity_poly.type
_entity_poly.pdbx_seq_one_letter_code
_entity_poly.pdbx_strand_id
1 'polypeptide(L)'
;MFTENANRIFNRSIEEYHRWDDVDHPIDNPYAPGTIDHLLYHKNWIDTVQWHLEDIIRDPAIDPAEALLIKRRIDKSNQDRTDMVEYVDSYLLDKYKDVTPAEGARLNTETPAWAIDRLSILALKIYHMAREAERTDVDDAHRAACRKTVSYTHLRAH
;
A
#
# COMPACT_ATOMS: atom_id res chain seq x y z
N MET A 1 -17.28 4.18 8.10
CA MET A 1 -16.88 2.77 8.27
C MET A 1 -15.37 2.67 8.29
N PHE A 2 -14.73 1.61 8.90
CA PHE A 2 -13.25 1.50 8.98
C PHE A 2 -12.59 1.48 7.60
N THR A 3 -13.11 0.67 6.68
CA THR A 3 -12.59 0.53 5.30
C THR A 3 -12.61 1.84 4.51
N GLU A 4 -13.67 2.64 4.63
CA GLU A 4 -13.76 3.96 3.98
C GLU A 4 -12.70 4.92 4.52
N ASN A 5 -12.49 4.93 5.85
CA ASN A 5 -11.44 5.73 6.47
C ASN A 5 -10.05 5.29 6.00
N ALA A 6 -9.78 3.97 6.00
CA ALA A 6 -8.52 3.41 5.54
C ALA A 6 -8.24 3.79 4.07
N ASN A 7 -9.22 3.63 3.17
CA ASN A 7 -9.08 4.01 1.77
C ASN A 7 -8.81 5.51 1.61
N ARG A 8 -9.48 6.37 2.39
CA ARG A 8 -9.23 7.82 2.36
C ARG A 8 -7.80 8.15 2.77
N ILE A 9 -7.26 7.47 3.79
CA ILE A 9 -5.89 7.65 4.27
C ILE A 9 -4.88 7.16 3.23
N PHE A 10 -5.11 6.00 2.64
CA PHE A 10 -4.24 5.46 1.59
C PHE A 10 -4.20 6.37 0.37
N ASN A 11 -5.36 6.80 -0.13
CA ASN A 11 -5.40 7.73 -1.27
C ASN A 11 -4.66 9.04 -0.96
N ARG A 12 -4.82 9.59 0.24
CA ARG A 12 -4.07 10.78 0.67
C ARG A 12 -2.57 10.55 0.68
N SER A 13 -2.10 9.40 1.19
CA SER A 13 -0.68 9.04 1.20
C SER A 13 -0.12 8.92 -0.22
N ILE A 14 -0.84 8.24 -1.11
CA ILE A 14 -0.46 8.07 -2.51
C ILE A 14 -0.39 9.42 -3.23
N GLU A 15 -1.40 10.27 -3.06
CA GLU A 15 -1.44 11.61 -3.67
C GLU A 15 -0.30 12.50 -3.16
N GLU A 16 -0.02 12.46 -1.86
CA GLU A 16 1.08 13.24 -1.27
C GLU A 16 2.44 12.80 -1.79
N TYR A 17 2.68 11.48 -1.84
CA TYR A 17 3.92 10.94 -2.42
C TYR A 17 4.14 11.45 -3.86
N HIS A 18 3.11 11.37 -4.71
CA HIS A 18 3.22 11.75 -6.12
C HIS A 18 3.30 13.26 -6.38
N ARG A 19 3.27 14.10 -5.36
CA ARG A 19 3.67 15.51 -5.48
C ARG A 19 5.17 15.67 -5.60
N TRP A 20 5.92 14.77 -4.98
CA TRP A 20 7.37 14.75 -4.97
C TRP A 20 7.91 13.73 -5.97
N ASP A 21 7.24 12.59 -6.11
CA ASP A 21 7.59 11.47 -6.99
C ASP A 21 9.06 11.05 -6.84
N ASP A 22 9.51 10.98 -5.59
CA ASP A 22 10.89 10.72 -5.21
C ASP A 22 10.95 9.68 -4.08
N VAL A 23 11.65 8.57 -4.36
CA VAL A 23 11.84 7.46 -3.41
C VAL A 23 12.70 7.81 -2.19
N ASP A 24 13.39 8.95 -2.24
CA ASP A 24 14.23 9.47 -1.14
C ASP A 24 13.54 10.58 -0.36
N HIS A 25 12.34 11.00 -0.79
CA HIS A 25 11.59 12.02 -0.08
C HIS A 25 11.13 11.49 1.30
N PRO A 26 11.45 12.22 2.40
CA PRO A 26 11.05 11.80 3.73
C PRO A 26 9.54 11.88 3.91
N ILE A 27 8.99 10.90 4.63
CA ILE A 27 7.56 10.91 4.98
C ILE A 27 7.23 12.10 5.90
N ASP A 28 6.20 12.86 5.54
CA ASP A 28 5.53 13.82 6.42
C ASP A 28 4.13 13.28 6.77
N ASN A 29 4.02 12.61 7.91
CA ASN A 29 2.78 11.96 8.32
C ASN A 29 1.88 12.95 9.06
N PRO A 30 0.73 13.34 8.49
CA PRO A 30 -0.16 14.34 9.07
C PRO A 30 -0.99 13.84 10.27
N TYR A 31 -0.89 12.55 10.62
CA TYR A 31 -1.65 11.95 11.71
C TYR A 31 -0.81 11.79 12.97
N ALA A 32 -1.45 11.95 14.13
CA ALA A 32 -0.80 11.86 15.43
C ALA A 32 -0.18 10.47 15.66
N PRO A 33 1.08 10.37 16.12
CA PRO A 33 1.70 9.10 16.49
C PRO A 33 0.84 8.30 17.48
N GLY A 34 0.87 6.97 17.37
CA GLY A 34 0.07 6.08 18.24
C GLY A 34 -1.39 5.89 17.80
N THR A 35 -1.83 6.55 16.73
CA THR A 35 -3.17 6.35 16.17
C THR A 35 -3.15 5.33 15.02
N ILE A 36 -4.29 4.67 14.79
CA ILE A 36 -4.43 3.78 13.62
C ILE A 36 -4.24 4.55 12.31
N ASP A 37 -4.71 5.78 12.23
CA ASP A 37 -4.58 6.62 11.04
C ASP A 37 -3.10 6.89 10.70
N HIS A 38 -2.26 7.10 11.72
CA HIS A 38 -0.82 7.25 11.56
C HIS A 38 -0.18 5.97 11.00
N LEU A 39 -0.54 4.80 11.55
CA LEU A 39 -0.02 3.51 11.08
C LEU A 39 -0.44 3.23 9.64
N LEU A 40 -1.70 3.49 9.29
CA LEU A 40 -2.21 3.28 7.93
C LEU A 40 -1.52 4.16 6.91
N TYR A 41 -1.32 5.45 7.22
CA TYR A 41 -0.62 6.39 6.36
C TYR A 41 0.84 5.97 6.14
N HIS A 42 1.54 5.64 7.23
CA HIS A 42 2.94 5.20 7.18
C HIS A 42 3.09 3.91 6.37
N LYS A 43 2.22 2.93 6.62
CA LYS A 43 2.20 1.65 5.88
C LYS A 43 2.07 1.87 4.37
N ASN A 44 1.10 2.70 3.97
CA ASN A 44 0.87 2.96 2.55
C ASN A 44 1.99 3.78 1.90
N TRP A 45 2.63 4.69 2.64
CA TRP A 45 3.83 5.40 2.16
C TRP A 45 4.96 4.43 1.82
N ILE A 46 5.25 3.47 2.72
CA ILE A 46 6.27 2.44 2.47
C ILE A 46 5.90 1.61 1.23
N ASP A 47 4.63 1.21 1.09
CA ASP A 47 4.16 0.46 -0.09
C ASP A 47 4.36 1.26 -1.38
N THR A 48 4.08 2.57 -1.36
CA THR A 48 4.23 3.45 -2.51
C THR A 48 5.70 3.61 -2.90
N VAL A 49 6.59 3.88 -1.94
CA VAL A 49 8.04 3.94 -2.17
C VAL A 49 8.54 2.62 -2.76
N GLN A 50 8.12 1.49 -2.20
CA GLN A 50 8.53 0.18 -2.72
C GLN A 50 8.03 -0.07 -4.14
N TRP A 51 6.82 0.35 -4.49
CA TRP A 51 6.31 0.26 -5.85
C TRP A 51 7.25 0.93 -6.85
N HIS A 52 7.69 2.15 -6.56
CA HIS A 52 8.61 2.89 -7.42
C HIS A 52 10.03 2.29 -7.44
N LEU A 53 10.54 1.77 -6.31
CA LEU A 53 11.80 1.03 -6.30
C LEU A 53 11.75 -0.21 -7.20
N GLU A 54 10.60 -0.92 -7.22
CA GLU A 54 10.36 -2.06 -8.10
C GLU A 54 10.30 -1.65 -9.58
N ASP A 55 9.82 -0.45 -9.89
CA ASP A 55 9.83 0.08 -11.26
C ASP A 55 11.26 0.47 -11.69
N ILE A 56 12.03 1.12 -10.81
CA ILE A 56 13.43 1.47 -11.07
C ILE A 56 14.28 0.24 -11.40
N ILE A 57 14.17 -0.84 -10.60
CA ILE A 57 15.00 -2.04 -10.81
C ILE A 57 14.65 -2.81 -12.09
N ARG A 58 13.46 -2.56 -12.67
CA ARG A 58 13.02 -3.19 -13.93
C ARG A 58 13.58 -2.53 -15.17
N ASP A 59 14.24 -1.37 -15.05
CA ASP A 59 14.90 -0.73 -16.20
C ASP A 59 15.99 -1.66 -16.74
N PRO A 60 15.88 -2.14 -17.99
CA PRO A 60 16.87 -3.04 -18.59
C PRO A 60 18.24 -2.37 -18.82
N ALA A 61 18.30 -1.04 -18.72
CA ALA A 61 19.53 -0.25 -18.87
C ALA A 61 20.17 0.14 -17.53
N ILE A 62 19.59 -0.27 -16.40
CA ILE A 62 20.13 0.08 -15.07
C ILE A 62 21.56 -0.44 -14.88
N ASP A 63 22.41 0.38 -14.27
CA ASP A 63 23.75 -0.07 -13.88
C ASP A 63 23.68 -1.20 -12.84
N PRO A 64 24.47 -2.29 -13.00
CA PRO A 64 24.42 -3.44 -12.08
C PRO A 64 24.73 -3.10 -10.61
N ALA A 65 25.59 -2.11 -10.34
CA ALA A 65 25.90 -1.71 -8.97
C ALA A 65 24.71 -0.92 -8.37
N GLU A 66 24.08 -0.07 -9.17
CA GLU A 66 22.85 0.64 -8.79
C GLU A 66 21.70 -0.35 -8.55
N ALA A 67 21.51 -1.32 -9.45
CA ALA A 67 20.49 -2.36 -9.29
C ALA A 67 20.65 -3.12 -7.98
N LEU A 68 21.89 -3.43 -7.56
CA LEU A 68 22.16 -4.08 -6.27
C LEU A 68 21.77 -3.19 -5.08
N LEU A 69 22.02 -1.88 -5.15
CA LEU A 69 21.61 -0.95 -4.10
C LEU A 69 20.09 -0.85 -4.01
N ILE A 70 19.40 -0.72 -5.14
CA ILE A 70 17.93 -0.72 -5.19
C ILE A 70 17.37 -2.03 -4.64
N LYS A 71 17.94 -3.19 -5.03
CA LYS A 71 17.51 -4.48 -4.49
C LYS A 71 17.61 -4.55 -2.97
N ARG A 72 18.69 -4.06 -2.38
CA ARG A 72 18.85 -4.01 -0.92
C ARG A 72 17.81 -3.09 -0.25
N ARG A 73 17.46 -1.98 -0.89
CA ARG A 73 16.37 -1.09 -0.43
C ARG A 73 15.02 -1.79 -0.47
N ILE A 74 14.73 -2.53 -1.54
CA ILE A 74 13.50 -3.33 -1.66
C ILE A 74 13.44 -4.39 -0.55
N ASP A 75 14.55 -5.09 -0.28
CA ASP A 75 14.59 -6.11 0.78
C ASP A 75 14.35 -5.49 2.16
N LYS A 76 14.95 -4.31 2.42
CA LYS A 76 14.66 -3.56 3.66
C LYS A 76 13.20 -3.10 3.72
N SER A 77 12.66 -2.58 2.65
CA SER A 77 11.26 -2.13 2.58
C SER A 77 10.28 -3.28 2.81
N ASN A 78 10.57 -4.49 2.32
CA ASN A 78 9.77 -5.68 2.62
C ASN A 78 9.76 -6.00 4.12
N GLN A 79 10.90 -5.81 4.82
CA GLN A 79 10.94 -5.97 6.27
C GLN A 79 10.10 -4.87 6.96
N ASP A 80 10.29 -3.61 6.58
CA ASP A 80 9.54 -2.49 7.15
C ASP A 80 8.02 -2.67 6.95
N ARG A 81 7.58 -3.21 5.80
CA ARG A 81 6.18 -3.57 5.55
C ARG A 81 5.66 -4.65 6.50
N THR A 82 6.46 -5.67 6.76
CA THR A 82 6.11 -6.75 7.71
C THR A 82 6.01 -6.20 9.12
N ASP A 83 6.96 -5.37 9.53
CA ASP A 83 6.95 -4.71 10.84
C ASP A 83 5.69 -3.84 11.01
N MET A 84 5.25 -3.14 9.95
CA MET A 84 4.01 -2.36 9.98
C MET A 84 2.75 -3.22 10.13
N VAL A 85 2.71 -4.42 9.55
CA VAL A 85 1.62 -5.38 9.78
C VAL A 85 1.58 -5.78 11.26
N GLU A 86 2.73 -6.06 11.87
CA GLU A 86 2.81 -6.40 13.30
C GLU A 86 2.39 -5.23 14.20
N TYR A 87 2.76 -3.99 13.86
CA TYR A 87 2.31 -2.81 14.60
C TYR A 87 0.81 -2.59 14.52
N VAL A 88 0.21 -2.79 13.35
CA VAL A 88 -1.25 -2.71 13.18
C VAL A 88 -1.96 -3.81 13.97
N ASP A 89 -1.45 -5.05 13.95
CA ASP A 89 -2.00 -6.14 14.76
C ASP A 89 -1.88 -5.85 16.25
N SER A 90 -0.73 -5.35 16.71
CA SER A 90 -0.52 -4.97 18.12
C SER A 90 -1.50 -3.87 18.55
N TYR A 91 -1.72 -2.87 17.70
CA TYR A 91 -2.71 -1.82 17.95
C TYR A 91 -4.13 -2.40 18.09
N LEU A 92 -4.53 -3.29 17.19
CA LEU A 92 -5.86 -3.90 17.21
C LEU A 92 -6.04 -4.83 18.42
N LEU A 93 -5.02 -5.61 18.77
CA LEU A 93 -5.01 -6.46 19.95
C LEU A 93 -5.19 -5.64 21.22
N ASP A 94 -4.46 -4.55 21.38
CA ASP A 94 -4.61 -3.66 22.55
C ASP A 94 -5.99 -3.00 22.59
N LYS A 95 -6.46 -2.51 21.45
CA LYS A 95 -7.77 -1.87 21.31
C LYS A 95 -8.94 -2.78 21.68
N TYR A 96 -8.85 -4.06 21.39
CA TYR A 96 -9.93 -5.03 21.58
C TYR A 96 -9.64 -6.06 22.67
N LYS A 97 -8.61 -5.86 23.51
CA LYS A 97 -8.19 -6.82 24.54
C LYS A 97 -9.29 -7.24 25.53
N ASP A 98 -10.24 -6.34 25.77
CA ASP A 98 -11.33 -6.57 26.71
C ASP A 98 -12.62 -7.08 26.02
N VAL A 99 -12.58 -7.34 24.71
CA VAL A 99 -13.72 -7.85 23.95
C VAL A 99 -13.76 -9.36 24.02
N THR A 100 -14.84 -9.91 24.58
CA THR A 100 -15.08 -11.36 24.55
C THR A 100 -15.64 -11.78 23.20
N PRO A 101 -15.04 -12.78 22.53
CA PRO A 101 -15.57 -13.31 21.27
C PRO A 101 -17.02 -13.78 21.43
N ALA A 102 -17.85 -13.56 20.40
CA ALA A 102 -19.20 -14.08 20.38
C ALA A 102 -19.22 -15.63 20.38
N GLU A 103 -20.26 -16.23 20.93
CA GLU A 103 -20.46 -17.67 20.86
C GLU A 103 -20.48 -18.12 19.38
N GLY A 104 -19.69 -19.14 19.05
CA GLY A 104 -19.57 -19.63 17.67
C GLY A 104 -18.74 -18.76 16.74
N ALA A 105 -18.03 -17.77 17.26
CA ALA A 105 -17.09 -16.98 16.47
C ALA A 105 -16.08 -17.89 15.74
N ARG A 106 -15.90 -17.65 14.44
CA ARG A 106 -14.94 -18.42 13.65
C ARG A 106 -13.53 -17.97 13.94
N LEU A 107 -12.63 -18.92 14.14
CA LEU A 107 -11.19 -18.63 14.12
C LEU A 107 -10.75 -18.38 12.66
N ASN A 108 -10.20 -17.21 12.41
CA ASN A 108 -9.58 -16.91 11.13
C ASN A 108 -8.09 -17.27 11.17
N THR A 109 -7.54 -17.74 10.07
CA THR A 109 -6.10 -18.04 9.93
C THR A 109 -5.29 -16.81 9.55
N GLU A 110 -5.95 -15.69 9.27
CA GLU A 110 -5.34 -14.43 8.87
C GLU A 110 -5.78 -13.31 9.80
N THR A 111 -4.84 -12.47 10.19
CA THR A 111 -5.12 -11.33 11.07
C THR A 111 -5.78 -10.18 10.30
N PRO A 112 -6.49 -9.28 10.97
CA PRO A 112 -7.04 -8.08 10.32
C PRO A 112 -5.96 -7.21 9.66
N ALA A 113 -4.73 -7.16 10.20
CA ALA A 113 -3.65 -6.37 9.62
C ALA A 113 -3.23 -6.88 8.24
N TRP A 114 -3.26 -8.18 7.98
CA TRP A 114 -3.02 -8.72 6.64
C TRP A 114 -4.10 -8.33 5.63
N ALA A 115 -5.35 -8.22 6.06
CA ALA A 115 -6.42 -7.70 5.21
C ALA A 115 -6.21 -6.20 4.90
N ILE A 116 -5.75 -5.44 5.87
CA ILE A 116 -5.40 -4.01 5.74
C ILE A 116 -4.18 -3.84 4.80
N ASP A 117 -3.16 -4.71 4.90
CA ASP A 117 -2.02 -4.73 3.98
C ASP A 117 -2.48 -4.88 2.52
N ARG A 118 -3.34 -5.87 2.25
CA ARG A 118 -3.89 -6.04 0.91
C ARG A 118 -4.72 -4.84 0.45
N LEU A 119 -5.48 -4.23 1.34
CA LEU A 119 -6.29 -3.05 1.01
C LEU A 119 -5.40 -1.87 0.59
N SER A 120 -4.27 -1.66 1.28
CA SER A 120 -3.26 -0.66 0.92
C SER A 120 -2.69 -0.90 -0.48
N ILE A 121 -2.30 -2.13 -0.79
CA ILE A 121 -1.80 -2.51 -2.13
C ILE A 121 -2.88 -2.36 -3.21
N LEU A 122 -4.14 -2.68 -2.90
CA LEU A 122 -5.24 -2.50 -3.84
C LEU A 122 -5.48 -1.01 -4.16
N ALA A 123 -5.42 -0.12 -3.16
CA ALA A 123 -5.53 1.32 -3.36
C ALA A 123 -4.43 1.84 -4.31
N LEU A 124 -3.18 1.43 -4.07
CA LEU A 124 -2.05 1.77 -4.91
C LEU A 124 -2.20 1.24 -6.35
N LYS A 125 -2.64 0.00 -6.50
CA LYS A 125 -2.89 -0.60 -7.81
C LYS A 125 -3.99 0.14 -8.57
N ILE A 126 -5.08 0.53 -7.91
CA ILE A 126 -6.16 1.32 -8.53
C ILE A 126 -5.59 2.64 -9.05
N TYR A 127 -4.80 3.34 -8.24
CA TYR A 127 -4.20 4.62 -8.61
C TYR A 127 -3.33 4.50 -9.87
N HIS A 128 -2.36 3.57 -9.88
CA HIS A 128 -1.47 3.41 -11.02
C HIS A 128 -2.18 2.92 -12.28
N MET A 129 -3.10 1.94 -12.15
CA MET A 129 -3.85 1.44 -13.31
C MET A 129 -4.82 2.48 -13.88
N ALA A 130 -5.37 3.37 -13.06
CA ALA A 130 -6.18 4.48 -13.55
C ALA A 130 -5.33 5.44 -14.40
N ARG A 131 -4.14 5.80 -13.94
CA ARG A 131 -3.20 6.64 -14.72
C ARG A 131 -2.73 5.97 -16.00
N GLU A 132 -2.42 4.66 -15.96
CA GLU A 132 -2.07 3.90 -17.16
C GLU A 132 -3.22 3.86 -18.18
N ALA A 133 -4.47 3.82 -17.71
CA ALA A 133 -5.65 3.84 -18.58
C ALA A 133 -5.86 5.20 -19.30
N GLU A 134 -5.25 6.27 -18.80
CA GLU A 134 -5.34 7.64 -19.35
C GLU A 134 -4.16 7.97 -20.29
N ARG A 135 -3.14 7.15 -20.34
CA ARG A 135 -1.95 7.38 -21.19
C ARG A 135 -2.33 7.48 -22.67
N THR A 136 -1.72 8.44 -23.36
CA THR A 136 -1.94 8.71 -24.79
C THR A 136 -0.85 8.12 -25.70
N ASP A 137 0.26 7.67 -25.11
CA ASP A 137 1.43 7.10 -25.79
C ASP A 137 1.39 5.57 -25.87
N VAL A 138 0.29 4.95 -25.44
CA VAL A 138 0.07 3.49 -25.51
C VAL A 138 -1.17 3.17 -26.35
N ASP A 139 -1.29 1.92 -26.81
CA ASP A 139 -2.40 1.48 -27.63
C ASP A 139 -3.74 1.35 -26.86
N ASP A 140 -4.84 1.23 -27.61
CA ASP A 140 -6.19 1.11 -27.05
C ASP A 140 -6.39 -0.20 -26.28
N ALA A 141 -5.69 -1.28 -26.67
CA ALA A 141 -5.77 -2.57 -26.00
C ALA A 141 -5.18 -2.51 -24.60
N HIS A 142 -4.03 -1.84 -24.45
CA HIS A 142 -3.40 -1.59 -23.15
C HIS A 142 -4.32 -0.77 -22.23
N ARG A 143 -4.86 0.37 -22.74
CA ARG A 143 -5.78 1.21 -21.97
C ARG A 143 -7.04 0.45 -21.54
N ALA A 144 -7.60 -0.39 -22.43
CA ALA A 144 -8.76 -1.21 -22.10
C ALA A 144 -8.45 -2.25 -21.01
N ALA A 145 -7.29 -2.89 -21.06
CA ALA A 145 -6.84 -3.84 -20.05
C ALA A 145 -6.66 -3.16 -18.68
N CYS A 146 -6.08 -1.95 -18.65
CA CYS A 146 -5.92 -1.16 -17.42
C CYS A 146 -7.29 -0.78 -16.82
N ARG A 147 -8.24 -0.28 -17.63
CA ARG A 147 -9.62 0.02 -17.18
C ARG A 147 -10.32 -1.20 -16.60
N LYS A 148 -10.18 -2.37 -17.25
CA LYS A 148 -10.72 -3.64 -16.72
C LYS A 148 -10.11 -3.99 -15.38
N THR A 149 -8.80 -3.79 -15.22
CA THR A 149 -8.09 -4.04 -13.96
C THR A 149 -8.58 -3.12 -12.84
N VAL A 150 -8.77 -1.82 -13.12
CA VAL A 150 -9.33 -0.86 -12.15
C VAL A 150 -10.71 -1.33 -11.69
N SER A 151 -11.62 -1.62 -12.62
CA SER A 151 -12.98 -2.07 -12.31
C SER A 151 -13.00 -3.33 -11.44
N TYR A 152 -12.21 -4.34 -11.81
CA TYR A 152 -12.10 -5.59 -11.04
C TYR A 152 -11.50 -5.37 -9.64
N THR A 153 -10.50 -4.50 -9.51
CA THR A 153 -9.83 -4.21 -8.24
C THR A 153 -10.77 -3.44 -7.31
N HIS A 154 -11.56 -2.50 -7.81
CA HIS A 154 -12.59 -1.81 -7.04
C HIS A 154 -13.59 -2.78 -6.39
N LEU A 155 -14.05 -3.79 -7.12
CA LEU A 155 -14.97 -4.81 -6.58
C LEU A 155 -14.36 -5.63 -5.44
N ARG A 156 -13.03 -5.73 -5.35
CA ARG A 156 -12.34 -6.47 -4.29
C ARG A 156 -11.97 -5.60 -3.08
N ALA A 157 -11.96 -4.29 -3.23
CA ALA A 157 -11.61 -3.33 -2.18
C ALA A 157 -12.83 -2.92 -1.31
N HIS A 158 -14.02 -3.37 -1.66
CA HIS A 158 -15.29 -3.17 -0.94
C HIS A 158 -15.86 -4.49 -0.47
#